data_eae74f40f29eaae6ed5c100867e7b0a3
#
_entry.id   eae74f40f29eaae6ed5c100867e7b0a3
#
_cell.length_a   1.000
_cell.length_b   1.000
_cell.length_c   1.000
_cell.angle_alpha   90.00
_cell.angle_beta   90.00
_cell.angle_gamma   90.00
#
_symmetry.space_group_name_H-M   'P 1'
#
loop_
_entity.id
_entity.type
_entity.pdbx_description
1 polymer ?
#
loop_
_entity_poly.entity_id
_entity_poly.type
_entity_poly.pdbx_seq_one_letter_code
_entity_poly.pdbx_strand_id
1 'polypeptide(L)'
;MHEATNQIRGFLQYIALQFIDYPEKAQLRVAEIDSNHLSFRLILDHSDVAMLIGRGGFTAGAIRSVLSAAAERQGVRVTLRIHSVEEEQQRLAEL
;
A
#
# COMPACT_ATOMS: atom_id res chain seq x y z
N MET A 1 10.68 -10.97 -11.28
CA MET A 1 9.93 -10.25 -10.25
C MET A 1 9.12 -9.07 -10.77
N HIS A 2 9.50 -8.48 -11.91
CA HIS A 2 8.76 -7.34 -12.48
C HIS A 2 7.29 -7.64 -12.77
N GLU A 3 7.01 -8.84 -13.27
CA GLU A 3 5.62 -9.21 -13.54
C GLU A 3 4.82 -9.32 -12.25
N ALA A 4 5.39 -9.96 -11.23
CA ALA A 4 4.74 -10.06 -9.92
C ALA A 4 4.51 -8.67 -9.33
N THR A 5 5.50 -7.78 -9.42
CA THR A 5 5.38 -6.40 -8.95
C THR A 5 4.22 -5.70 -9.63
N ASN A 6 4.12 -5.81 -10.95
CA ASN A 6 3.06 -5.14 -11.70
C ASN A 6 1.68 -5.67 -11.36
N GLN A 7 1.54 -6.99 -11.21
CA GLN A 7 0.27 -7.60 -10.86
C GLN A 7 -0.19 -7.19 -9.47
N ILE A 8 0.72 -7.24 -8.50
CA ILE A 8 0.38 -6.87 -7.12
C ILE A 8 0.08 -5.38 -7.02
N ARG A 9 0.86 -4.54 -7.72
CA ARG A 9 0.60 -3.10 -7.78
C ARG A 9 -0.78 -2.81 -8.33
N GLY A 10 -1.14 -3.42 -9.46
CA GLY A 10 -2.45 -3.21 -10.08
C GLY A 10 -3.58 -3.65 -9.18
N PHE A 11 -3.40 -4.77 -8.50
CA PHE A 11 -4.39 -5.29 -7.57
C PHE A 11 -4.58 -4.34 -6.38
N LEU A 12 -3.48 -3.87 -5.80
CA LEU A 12 -3.54 -2.93 -4.68
C LEU A 12 -4.19 -1.61 -5.09
N GLN A 13 -3.84 -1.09 -6.27
CA GLN A 13 -4.46 0.13 -6.79
C GLN A 13 -5.98 -0.05 -6.94
N TYR A 14 -6.39 -1.16 -7.51
CA TYR A 14 -7.81 -1.43 -7.69
C TYR A 14 -8.53 -1.46 -6.35
N ILE A 15 -7.99 -2.18 -5.38
CA ILE A 15 -8.62 -2.30 -4.06
C ILE A 15 -8.67 -0.93 -3.38
N ALA A 16 -7.57 -0.20 -3.36
CA ALA A 16 -7.51 1.09 -2.69
C ALA A 16 -8.55 2.06 -3.24
N LEU A 17 -8.72 2.09 -4.55
CA LEU A 17 -9.67 2.99 -5.20
C LEU A 17 -11.13 2.73 -4.79
N GLN A 18 -11.43 1.54 -4.26
CA GLN A 18 -12.78 1.24 -3.78
C GLN A 18 -13.09 1.94 -2.46
N PHE A 19 -12.09 2.42 -1.73
CA PHE A 19 -12.27 2.92 -0.38
C PHE A 19 -11.92 4.40 -0.21
N ILE A 20 -11.15 4.99 -1.13
CA ILE A 20 -10.64 6.35 -0.92
C ILE A 20 -11.53 7.38 -1.61
N ASP A 21 -11.62 8.56 -0.99
CA ASP A 21 -12.42 9.67 -1.50
C ASP A 21 -11.59 10.65 -2.33
N TYR A 22 -10.26 10.64 -2.16
CA TYR A 22 -9.37 11.60 -2.81
C TYR A 22 -8.29 10.89 -3.62
N PRO A 23 -8.69 10.17 -4.70
CA PRO A 23 -7.73 9.42 -5.51
C PRO A 23 -6.69 10.32 -6.19
N GLU A 24 -7.01 11.59 -6.40
CA GLU A 24 -6.07 12.53 -7.00
C GLU A 24 -4.87 12.82 -6.10
N LYS A 25 -4.99 12.55 -4.80
CA LYS A 25 -3.90 12.72 -3.83
C LYS A 25 -3.16 11.43 -3.54
N ALA A 26 -3.65 10.31 -4.07
CA ALA A 26 -3.09 9.01 -3.78
C ALA A 26 -1.82 8.76 -4.60
N GLN A 27 -0.82 8.17 -3.95
CA GLN A 27 0.40 7.72 -4.61
C GLN A 27 0.73 6.32 -4.10
N LEU A 28 1.26 5.51 -4.97
CA LEU A 28 1.71 4.17 -4.60
C LEU A 28 3.17 4.02 -5.01
N ARG A 29 4.02 3.75 -4.03
CA ARG A 29 5.44 3.55 -4.23
C ARG A 29 5.80 2.12 -3.90
N VAL A 30 6.70 1.54 -4.67
CA VAL A 30 7.15 0.18 -4.46
C VAL A 30 8.68 0.15 -4.46
N ALA A 31 9.24 -0.63 -3.54
CA ALA A 31 10.67 -0.91 -3.50
C ALA A 31 10.87 -2.42 -3.44
N GLU A 32 11.79 -2.92 -4.25
CA GLU A 32 12.22 -4.32 -4.17
C GLU A 32 13.34 -4.40 -3.15
N ILE A 33 13.01 -4.95 -1.96
CA ILE A 33 13.97 -5.01 -0.85
C ILE A 33 15.04 -6.06 -1.13
N ASP A 34 14.60 -7.21 -1.63
CA ASP A 34 15.50 -8.26 -2.09
C ASP A 34 14.78 -9.05 -3.20
N SER A 35 15.35 -10.20 -3.58
CA SER A 35 14.85 -10.97 -4.74
C SER A 35 13.42 -11.47 -4.57
N ASN A 36 12.89 -11.50 -3.34
CA ASN A 36 11.54 -12.02 -3.11
C ASN A 36 10.73 -11.21 -2.12
N HIS A 37 11.12 -9.94 -1.88
CA HIS A 37 10.41 -9.10 -0.93
C HIS A 37 10.13 -7.72 -1.54
N LEU A 38 8.84 -7.39 -1.67
CA LEU A 38 8.36 -6.11 -2.17
C LEU A 38 7.80 -5.29 -1.02
N SER A 39 8.20 -4.03 -0.94
CA SER A 39 7.66 -3.10 0.04
C SER A 39 6.84 -2.05 -0.68
N PHE A 40 5.56 -1.98 -0.36
CA PHE A 40 4.65 -0.97 -0.90
C PHE A 40 4.37 0.10 0.13
N ARG A 41 4.35 1.35 -0.32
CA ARG A 41 3.86 2.48 0.48
C ARG A 41 2.71 3.13 -0.25
N LEU A 42 1.57 3.15 0.41
CA LEU A 42 0.37 3.81 -0.08
C LEU A 42 0.23 5.14 0.65
N ILE A 43 0.33 6.23 -0.10
CA ILE A 43 0.31 7.59 0.43
C ILE A 43 -1.03 8.18 0.03
N LEU A 44 -1.80 8.61 1.03
CA LEU A 44 -3.18 9.02 0.84
C LEU A 44 -3.45 10.35 1.53
N ASP A 45 -4.56 10.98 1.17
CA ASP A 45 -5.09 12.08 1.96
C ASP A 45 -5.32 11.63 3.40
N HIS A 46 -5.13 12.55 4.34
CA HIS A 46 -5.24 12.25 5.77
C HIS A 46 -6.58 11.57 6.11
N SER A 47 -7.68 12.06 5.55
CA SER A 47 -9.00 11.50 5.84
C SER A 47 -9.14 10.07 5.29
N ASP A 48 -8.51 9.77 4.16
CA ASP A 48 -8.53 8.42 3.60
C ASP A 48 -7.70 7.45 4.46
N VAL A 49 -6.57 7.91 4.99
CA VAL A 49 -5.78 7.10 5.92
C VAL A 49 -6.61 6.77 7.15
N ALA A 50 -7.27 7.79 7.73
CA ALA A 50 -8.11 7.60 8.91
C ALA A 50 -9.22 6.59 8.65
N MET A 51 -9.83 6.64 7.47
CA MET A 51 -10.89 5.71 7.11
C MET A 51 -10.37 4.28 7.00
N LEU A 52 -9.22 4.07 6.35
CA LEU A 52 -8.66 2.73 6.18
C LEU A 52 -8.18 2.13 7.49
N ILE A 53 -7.63 2.96 8.38
CA ILE A 53 -7.08 2.50 9.66
C ILE A 53 -8.17 2.46 10.74
N GLY A 54 -9.21 3.29 10.60
CA GLY A 54 -10.27 3.41 11.60
C GLY A 54 -10.85 2.07 12.03
N ARG A 55 -11.49 2.05 13.20
CA ARG A 55 -12.09 0.85 13.81
C ARG A 55 -11.05 -0.27 13.97
N GLY A 56 -9.91 0.07 14.58
CA GLY A 56 -8.88 -0.91 14.91
C GLY A 56 -8.09 -1.42 13.72
N GLY A 57 -8.09 -0.70 12.62
CA GLY A 57 -7.31 -1.08 11.44
C GLY A 57 -7.93 -2.23 10.65
N PHE A 58 -9.22 -2.44 10.79
CA PHE A 58 -9.90 -3.58 10.16
C PHE A 58 -9.72 -3.59 8.65
N THR A 59 -9.97 -2.46 7.97
CA THR A 59 -9.88 -2.39 6.52
C THR A 59 -8.44 -2.55 6.05
N ALA A 60 -7.50 -1.84 6.70
CA ALA A 60 -6.08 -1.96 6.36
C ALA A 60 -5.59 -3.39 6.57
N GLY A 61 -6.02 -4.03 7.66
CA GLY A 61 -5.66 -5.42 7.95
C GLY A 61 -6.19 -6.38 6.89
N ALA A 62 -7.43 -6.17 6.45
CA ALA A 62 -8.02 -6.99 5.39
C ALA A 62 -7.26 -6.84 4.08
N ILE A 63 -6.89 -5.62 3.72
CA ILE A 63 -6.11 -5.38 2.51
C ILE A 63 -4.76 -6.09 2.60
N ARG A 64 -4.08 -5.99 3.75
CA ARG A 64 -2.80 -6.68 3.94
C ARG A 64 -2.93 -8.19 3.81
N SER A 65 -4.00 -8.77 4.34
CA SER A 65 -4.23 -10.20 4.25
C SER A 65 -4.42 -10.66 2.81
N VAL A 66 -5.21 -9.92 2.04
CA VAL A 66 -5.44 -10.24 0.63
C VAL A 66 -4.15 -10.09 -0.17
N LEU A 67 -3.37 -9.03 0.08
CA LEU A 67 -2.09 -8.84 -0.59
C LEU A 67 -1.11 -9.96 -0.28
N SER A 68 -1.07 -10.41 0.98
CA SER A 68 -0.19 -11.52 1.37
C SER A 68 -0.55 -12.80 0.63
N ALA A 69 -1.84 -13.07 0.48
CA ALA A 69 -2.29 -14.24 -0.28
C ALA A 69 -1.90 -14.13 -1.76
N ALA A 70 -2.07 -12.96 -2.35
CA ALA A 70 -1.69 -12.74 -3.75
C ALA A 70 -0.17 -12.88 -3.93
N ALA A 71 0.60 -12.33 -2.98
CA ALA A 71 2.05 -12.40 -3.02
C ALA A 71 2.56 -13.84 -2.91
N GLU A 72 1.94 -14.62 -2.04
CA GLU A 72 2.29 -16.02 -1.86
C GLU A 72 2.15 -16.79 -3.17
N ARG A 73 1.11 -16.51 -3.93
CA ARG A 73 0.92 -17.14 -5.24
C ARG A 73 2.01 -16.77 -6.22
N GLN A 74 2.61 -15.60 -6.07
CA GLN A 74 3.68 -15.13 -6.93
C GLN A 74 5.08 -15.49 -6.40
N GLY A 75 5.14 -16.18 -5.27
CA GLY A 75 6.42 -16.58 -4.67
C GLY A 75 7.19 -15.44 -4.03
N VAL A 76 6.50 -14.36 -3.63
CA VAL A 76 7.14 -13.19 -3.02
C VAL A 76 6.46 -12.84 -1.71
N ARG A 77 7.16 -12.06 -0.88
CA ARG A 77 6.59 -11.44 0.32
C ARG A 77 6.29 -10.00 0.02
N VAL A 78 5.22 -9.50 0.64
CA VAL A 78 4.80 -8.11 0.48
C VAL A 78 4.58 -7.48 1.85
N THR A 79 5.14 -6.29 2.03
CA THR A 79 4.78 -5.44 3.16
C THR A 79 4.07 -4.21 2.62
N LEU A 80 3.09 -3.72 3.37
CA LEU A 80 2.33 -2.53 3.00
C LEU A 80 2.33 -1.56 4.15
N ARG A 81 2.76 -0.32 3.88
CA ARG A 81 2.66 0.80 4.81
C ARG A 81 1.71 1.82 4.24
N ILE A 82 0.90 2.41 5.10
CA ILE A 82 -0.09 3.42 4.71
C ILE A 82 0.25 4.70 5.47
N HIS A 83 0.47 5.79 4.72
CA HIS A 83 0.85 7.08 5.27
C HIS A 83 -0.02 8.18 4.66
N SER A 84 -0.18 9.25 5.42
CA SER A 84 -0.76 10.47 4.86
C SER A 84 0.26 11.22 4.03
N VAL A 85 -0.22 12.16 3.21
CA VAL A 85 0.66 13.06 2.45
C VAL A 85 1.60 13.80 3.39
N GLU A 86 1.09 14.28 4.53
CA GLU A 86 1.87 15.02 5.51
C GLU A 86 2.94 14.14 6.14
N GLU A 87 2.62 12.90 6.48
CA GLU A 87 3.59 11.96 7.04
C GLU A 87 4.71 11.67 6.04
N GLU A 88 4.36 11.53 4.76
CA GLU A 88 5.37 11.28 3.74
C GLU A 88 6.28 12.50 3.55
N GLN A 89 5.71 13.71 3.56
CA GLN A 89 6.50 14.93 3.47
C GLN A 89 7.47 15.06 4.63
N GLN A 90 7.01 14.73 5.84
CA GLN A 90 7.87 14.78 7.02
C GLN A 90 8.98 13.74 6.93
N ARG A 91 8.67 12.54 6.48
CA ARG A 91 9.67 11.50 6.29
C ARG A 91 10.76 11.94 5.31
N LEU A 92 10.36 12.55 4.19
CA LEU A 92 11.31 13.05 3.19
C LEU A 92 12.16 14.19 3.73
N ALA A 93 11.58 15.05 4.58
CA ALA A 93 12.32 16.15 5.18
C ALA A 93 13.39 15.67 6.16
N GLU A 94 13.26 14.48 6.71
CA GLU A 94 14.20 13.91 7.67
C GLU A 94 15.36 13.17 6.98
N LEU A 95 15.26 12.97 5.68
CA LEU A 95 16.34 12.34 4.92
C LEU A 95 17.49 13.32 4.70
#